data_e666f4280b4a208e1d0fb46eafd9ae04
#
_entry.id   e666f4280b4a208e1d0fb46eafd9ae04
#
_cell.length_a   1.000
_cell.length_b   1.000
_cell.length_c   1.000
_cell.angle_alpha   90.00
_cell.angle_beta   90.00
_cell.angle_gamma   90.00
#
_symmetry.space_group_name_H-M   'P 1'
#
loop_
_entity.id
_entity.type
_entity.pdbx_description
1 polymer ?
#
loop_
_entity_poly.entity_id
_entity_poly.type
_entity_poly.pdbx_seq_one_letter_code
_entity_poly.pdbx_strand_id
1 'polypeptide(L)'
;VIDPVMYAKNGCPLMNPTAVSTLIDTVIPLADVLTPNIPEAEKIADMQISTVSDMEAAARKIYAMGCKAIVVKGGHHIGNAVDVLFNGENFYHFETSRIDTKNTHGTGCTFSSAIASQLAKGKSVPLAVESAKAYVTMAIEHSLAIGKGCGPTHHFYELYQHGLSKE
;
A
#
# COMPACT_ATOMS: atom_id res chain seq x y z
N VAL A 1 11.51 1.33 -1.28
CA VAL A 1 10.11 0.89 -1.12
C VAL A 1 9.75 -0.05 -2.25
N ILE A 2 9.21 -1.21 -1.92
CA ILE A 2 8.82 -2.24 -2.90
C ILE A 2 7.31 -2.49 -2.80
N ASP A 3 6.59 -2.30 -3.90
CA ASP A 3 5.19 -2.73 -4.05
C ASP A 3 5.18 -4.05 -4.82
N PRO A 4 4.84 -5.20 -4.18
CA PRO A 4 4.97 -6.52 -4.78
C PRO A 4 3.79 -6.85 -5.69
N VAL A 5 3.58 -6.10 -6.75
CA VAL A 5 2.42 -6.20 -7.63
C VAL A 5 2.37 -7.56 -8.31
N MET A 6 1.52 -8.45 -7.80
CA MET A 6 1.36 -9.83 -8.32
C MET A 6 0.14 -9.98 -9.24
N TYR A 7 -0.86 -9.13 -9.08
CA TYR A 7 -2.13 -9.23 -9.78
C TYR A 7 -2.55 -7.89 -10.37
N ALA A 8 -3.07 -7.94 -11.58
CA ALA A 8 -3.75 -6.80 -12.17
C ALA A 8 -5.08 -6.53 -11.42
N LYS A 9 -5.65 -5.33 -11.58
CA LYS A 9 -6.89 -4.93 -10.91
C LYS A 9 -8.09 -5.84 -11.21
N ASN A 10 -8.09 -6.51 -12.36
CA ASN A 10 -9.09 -7.50 -12.75
C ASN A 10 -8.80 -8.92 -12.22
N GLY A 11 -7.80 -9.08 -11.35
CA GLY A 11 -7.39 -10.36 -10.76
C GLY A 11 -6.48 -11.24 -11.65
N CYS A 12 -6.13 -10.79 -12.85
CA CYS A 12 -5.20 -11.54 -13.70
C CYS A 12 -3.80 -11.57 -13.07
N PRO A 13 -3.14 -12.74 -12.97
CA PRO A 13 -1.76 -12.84 -12.48
C PRO A 13 -0.81 -12.12 -13.44
N LEU A 14 0.08 -11.30 -12.88
CA LEU A 14 1.15 -10.60 -13.60
C LEU A 14 2.50 -11.31 -13.46
N MET A 15 2.62 -12.21 -12.49
CA MET A 15 3.82 -13.00 -12.25
C MET A 15 3.50 -14.49 -12.36
N ASN A 16 4.41 -15.24 -12.95
CA ASN A 16 4.37 -16.70 -12.89
C ASN A 16 4.87 -17.21 -11.51
N PRO A 17 4.62 -18.48 -11.14
CA PRO A 17 5.02 -19.01 -9.84
C PRO A 17 6.52 -18.88 -9.54
N THR A 18 7.39 -19.07 -10.55
CA THR A 18 8.84 -18.93 -10.38
C THR A 18 9.24 -17.48 -10.07
N ALA A 19 8.61 -16.50 -10.72
CA ALA A 19 8.85 -15.09 -10.45
C ALA A 19 8.40 -14.69 -9.03
N VAL A 20 7.28 -15.25 -8.55
CA VAL A 20 6.81 -15.05 -7.16
C VAL A 20 7.82 -15.62 -6.16
N SER A 21 8.35 -16.82 -6.39
CA SER A 21 9.39 -17.40 -5.55
C SER A 21 10.65 -16.53 -5.52
N THR A 22 11.12 -16.10 -6.69
CA THR A 22 12.27 -15.18 -6.79
C THR A 22 12.02 -13.85 -6.05
N LEU A 23 10.81 -13.29 -6.16
CA LEU A 23 10.43 -12.09 -5.42
C LEU A 23 10.56 -12.32 -3.90
N ILE A 24 10.03 -13.44 -3.39
CA ILE A 24 10.08 -13.77 -1.97
C ILE A 24 11.53 -13.98 -1.52
N ASP A 25 12.30 -14.81 -2.22
CA ASP A 25 13.60 -15.28 -1.77
C ASP A 25 14.70 -14.22 -1.96
N THR A 26 14.57 -13.36 -2.97
CA THR A 26 15.67 -12.47 -3.39
C THR A 26 15.34 -10.99 -3.25
N VAL A 27 14.10 -10.58 -3.54
CA VAL A 27 13.75 -9.14 -3.62
C VAL A 27 13.21 -8.62 -2.28
N ILE A 28 12.36 -9.39 -1.59
CA ILE A 28 11.79 -8.98 -0.30
C ILE A 28 12.86 -8.65 0.74
N PRO A 29 13.96 -9.43 0.88
CA PRO A 29 15.02 -9.11 1.84
C PRO A 29 15.73 -7.78 1.59
N LEU A 30 15.61 -7.20 0.39
CA LEU A 30 16.20 -5.91 0.03
C LEU A 30 15.28 -4.71 0.33
N ALA A 31 14.04 -4.96 0.75
CA ALA A 31 13.07 -3.90 0.97
C ALA A 31 13.33 -3.15 2.29
N ASP A 32 13.48 -1.83 2.23
CA ASP A 32 13.36 -0.99 3.42
C ASP A 32 11.89 -0.90 3.87
N VAL A 33 10.95 -0.80 2.94
CA VAL A 33 9.52 -0.90 3.18
C VAL A 33 8.87 -1.74 2.08
N LEU A 34 8.17 -2.79 2.45
CA LEU A 34 7.35 -3.62 1.55
C LEU A 34 5.88 -3.27 1.72
N THR A 35 5.10 -3.16 0.63
CA THR A 35 3.71 -2.66 0.69
C THR A 35 2.69 -3.61 0.01
N PRO A 36 2.55 -4.87 0.43
CA PRO A 36 1.57 -5.78 -0.15
C PRO A 36 0.13 -5.38 0.20
N ASN A 37 -0.80 -5.62 -0.72
CA ASN A 37 -2.21 -5.71 -0.39
C ASN A 37 -2.52 -7.06 0.27
N ILE A 38 -3.77 -7.26 0.75
CA ILE A 38 -4.16 -8.50 1.45
C ILE A 38 -3.93 -9.74 0.59
N PRO A 39 -4.39 -9.86 -0.67
CA PRO A 39 -4.11 -11.04 -1.49
C PRO A 39 -2.62 -11.31 -1.71
N GLU A 40 -1.81 -10.26 -1.85
CA GLU A 40 -0.36 -10.37 -1.97
C GLU A 40 0.27 -10.84 -0.65
N ALA A 41 -0.17 -10.26 0.48
CA ALA A 41 0.30 -10.65 1.81
C ALA A 41 -0.06 -12.10 2.14
N GLU A 42 -1.28 -12.55 1.81
CA GLU A 42 -1.70 -13.96 1.93
C GLU A 42 -0.79 -14.89 1.13
N LYS A 43 -0.48 -14.49 -0.11
CA LYS A 43 0.40 -15.29 -0.98
C LYS A 43 1.83 -15.35 -0.47
N ILE A 44 2.38 -14.23 0.00
CA ILE A 44 3.75 -14.15 0.53
C ILE A 44 3.85 -14.91 1.87
N ALA A 45 2.90 -14.65 2.77
CA ALA A 45 2.90 -15.24 4.10
C ALA A 45 2.40 -16.69 4.14
N ASP A 46 1.83 -17.20 3.04
CA ASP A 46 1.17 -18.50 2.97
C ASP A 46 0.19 -18.70 4.15
N MET A 47 -0.80 -17.80 4.24
CA MET A 47 -1.86 -17.80 5.25
C MET A 47 -3.07 -16.99 4.78
N GLN A 48 -4.24 -17.26 5.35
CA GLN A 48 -5.47 -16.48 5.11
C GLN A 48 -5.48 -15.24 6.03
N ILE A 49 -6.01 -14.12 5.52
CA ILE A 49 -6.14 -12.86 6.25
C ILE A 49 -7.61 -12.43 6.21
N SER A 50 -8.27 -12.50 7.35
CA SER A 50 -9.68 -12.13 7.51
C SER A 50 -9.90 -11.01 8.53
N THR A 51 -8.92 -10.76 9.39
CA THR A 51 -8.99 -9.77 10.48
C THR A 51 -7.73 -8.91 10.51
N VAL A 52 -7.79 -7.80 11.25
CA VAL A 52 -6.61 -6.96 11.51
C VAL A 52 -5.52 -7.76 12.25
N SER A 53 -5.91 -8.66 13.16
CA SER A 53 -4.96 -9.55 13.84
C SER A 53 -4.26 -10.50 12.87
N ASP A 54 -4.95 -10.99 11.83
CA ASP A 54 -4.30 -11.79 10.78
C ASP A 54 -3.34 -10.94 9.95
N MET A 55 -3.67 -9.66 9.70
CA MET A 55 -2.75 -8.73 9.03
C MET A 55 -1.47 -8.53 9.84
N GLU A 56 -1.57 -8.39 11.16
CA GLU A 56 -0.41 -8.32 12.05
C GLU A 56 0.42 -9.61 12.02
N ALA A 57 -0.24 -10.78 12.07
CA ALA A 57 0.43 -12.08 11.99
C ALA A 57 1.17 -12.24 10.64
N ALA A 58 0.52 -11.88 9.53
CA ALA A 58 1.14 -11.89 8.21
C ALA A 58 2.33 -10.92 8.14
N ALA A 59 2.17 -9.71 8.70
CA ALA A 59 3.25 -8.73 8.74
C ALA A 59 4.48 -9.25 9.50
N ARG A 60 4.31 -9.89 10.66
CA ARG A 60 5.42 -10.53 11.39
C ARG A 60 6.10 -11.62 10.57
N LYS A 61 5.30 -12.48 9.91
CA LYS A 61 5.82 -13.58 9.10
C LYS A 61 6.62 -13.09 7.90
N ILE A 62 6.14 -12.05 7.22
CA ILE A 62 6.83 -11.44 6.08
C ILE A 62 8.07 -10.65 6.53
N TYR A 63 7.99 -9.95 7.65
CA TYR A 63 9.16 -9.26 8.23
C TYR A 63 10.32 -10.24 8.51
N ALA A 64 10.01 -11.45 8.99
CA ALA A 64 11.01 -12.50 9.23
C ALA A 64 11.71 -12.99 7.94
N MET A 65 11.18 -12.64 6.75
CA MET A 65 11.85 -12.92 5.46
C MET A 65 12.94 -11.90 5.12
N GLY A 66 13.14 -10.84 5.94
CA GLY A 66 14.29 -9.96 5.87
C GLY A 66 14.01 -8.51 5.47
N CYS A 67 12.79 -8.11 5.14
CA CYS A 67 12.49 -6.69 4.92
C CYS A 67 12.59 -5.89 6.23
N LYS A 68 12.93 -4.58 6.15
CA LYS A 68 13.11 -3.75 7.36
C LYS A 68 11.81 -3.20 7.92
N ALA A 69 10.77 -3.09 7.12
CA ALA A 69 9.42 -2.72 7.51
C ALA A 69 8.41 -3.26 6.50
N ILE A 70 7.17 -3.49 6.93
CA ILE A 70 6.10 -3.96 6.06
C ILE A 70 4.79 -3.22 6.36
N VAL A 71 4.09 -2.84 5.30
CA VAL A 71 2.74 -2.26 5.37
C VAL A 71 1.77 -3.18 4.64
N VAL A 72 0.94 -3.91 5.37
CA VAL A 72 -0.17 -4.67 4.79
C VAL A 72 -1.33 -3.73 4.54
N LYS A 73 -1.70 -3.54 3.26
CA LYS A 73 -2.76 -2.62 2.84
C LYS A 73 -4.14 -3.25 2.97
N GLY A 74 -5.01 -2.70 3.83
CA GLY A 74 -6.33 -3.27 4.17
C GLY A 74 -7.51 -2.80 3.31
N GLY A 75 -7.28 -2.10 2.20
CA GLY A 75 -8.33 -1.52 1.36
C GLY A 75 -9.31 -2.53 0.70
N HIS A 76 -9.10 -3.83 0.85
CA HIS A 76 -9.93 -4.90 0.25
C HIS A 76 -10.94 -5.52 1.23
N HIS A 77 -10.94 -5.17 2.52
CA HIS A 77 -11.90 -5.68 3.49
C HIS A 77 -13.22 -4.91 3.51
N ILE A 78 -14.26 -5.54 4.07
CA ILE A 78 -15.55 -4.90 4.39
C ILE A 78 -15.35 -4.04 5.65
N GLY A 79 -15.78 -2.78 5.62
CA GLY A 79 -15.60 -1.82 6.71
C GLY A 79 -14.56 -0.75 6.39
N ASN A 80 -13.96 -0.15 7.40
CA ASN A 80 -12.94 0.89 7.25
C ASN A 80 -11.66 0.33 6.61
N ALA A 81 -10.96 1.19 5.88
CA ALA A 81 -9.69 0.84 5.25
C ALA A 81 -8.55 0.98 6.29
N VAL A 82 -8.18 -0.14 6.90
CA VAL A 82 -7.08 -0.20 7.88
C VAL A 82 -5.83 -0.74 7.21
N ASP A 83 -4.73 0.04 7.24
CA ASP A 83 -3.41 -0.44 6.84
C ASP A 83 -2.58 -0.71 8.10
N VAL A 84 -1.85 -1.83 8.12
CA VAL A 84 -1.05 -2.27 9.26
C VAL A 84 0.43 -2.18 8.90
N LEU A 85 1.17 -1.31 9.59
CA LEU A 85 2.63 -1.24 9.51
C LEU A 85 3.25 -2.04 10.67
N PHE A 86 4.26 -2.83 10.37
CA PHE A 86 5.18 -3.42 11.34
C PHE A 86 6.62 -3.03 11.00
N ASN A 87 7.36 -2.49 11.95
CA ASN A 87 8.74 -2.03 11.78
C ASN A 87 9.78 -2.91 12.50
N GLY A 88 9.37 -4.10 12.93
CA GLY A 88 10.21 -5.02 13.70
C GLY A 88 10.02 -4.93 15.22
N GLU A 89 9.52 -3.81 15.72
CA GLU A 89 9.28 -3.58 17.15
C GLU A 89 7.80 -3.32 17.44
N ASN A 90 7.20 -2.36 16.72
CA ASN A 90 5.87 -1.84 16.97
C ASN A 90 4.94 -2.03 15.77
N PHE A 91 3.66 -2.19 16.06
CA PHE A 91 2.57 -2.07 15.10
C PHE A 91 1.99 -0.67 15.11
N TYR A 92 1.65 -0.18 13.91
CA TYR A 92 0.92 1.07 13.69
C TYR A 92 -0.27 0.76 12.79
N HIS A 93 -1.43 1.31 13.13
CA HIS A 93 -2.67 1.13 12.39
C HIS A 93 -3.12 2.47 11.82
N PHE A 94 -3.28 2.52 10.51
CA PHE A 94 -3.72 3.71 9.79
C PHE A 94 -5.12 3.44 9.24
N GLU A 95 -6.12 3.99 9.90
CA GLU A 95 -7.52 3.78 9.57
C GLU A 95 -8.10 5.02 8.87
N THR A 96 -8.87 4.79 7.80
CA THR A 96 -9.68 5.81 7.13
C THR A 96 -11.03 5.23 6.78
N SER A 97 -12.05 6.09 6.75
CA SER A 97 -13.35 5.70 6.22
C SER A 97 -13.21 5.24 4.77
N ARG A 98 -13.98 4.22 4.40
CA ARG A 98 -14.02 3.76 3.02
C ARG A 98 -14.73 4.79 2.14
N ILE A 99 -14.08 5.16 1.05
CA ILE A 99 -14.65 6.04 0.03
C ILE A 99 -15.34 5.17 -1.01
N ASP A 100 -16.63 5.37 -1.21
CA ASP A 100 -17.41 4.64 -2.22
C ASP A 100 -17.16 5.26 -3.60
N THR A 101 -16.19 4.72 -4.31
CA THR A 101 -15.85 5.13 -5.68
C THR A 101 -15.23 3.97 -6.47
N LYS A 102 -15.54 3.95 -7.77
CA LYS A 102 -14.86 3.04 -8.72
C LYS A 102 -13.50 3.56 -9.19
N ASN A 103 -13.21 4.84 -8.94
CA ASN A 103 -12.04 5.54 -9.49
C ASN A 103 -10.82 5.36 -8.57
N THR A 104 -10.31 4.14 -8.49
CA THR A 104 -9.21 3.75 -7.61
C THR A 104 -8.00 3.21 -8.39
N HIS A 105 -7.91 3.50 -9.71
CA HIS A 105 -6.77 3.08 -10.50
C HIS A 105 -5.50 3.82 -10.06
N GLY A 106 -4.42 3.08 -9.86
CA GLY A 106 -3.13 3.61 -9.45
C GLY A 106 -2.94 3.84 -7.94
N THR A 107 -3.93 3.56 -7.09
CA THR A 107 -3.86 3.77 -5.64
C THR A 107 -2.64 3.10 -4.99
N GLY A 108 -2.35 1.83 -5.30
CA GLY A 108 -1.21 1.09 -4.74
C GLY A 108 0.12 1.73 -5.12
N CYS A 109 0.34 1.95 -6.43
CA CYS A 109 1.55 2.59 -6.93
C CYS A 109 1.75 4.01 -6.37
N THR A 110 0.66 4.76 -6.20
CA THR A 110 0.70 6.10 -5.59
C THR A 110 1.10 6.03 -4.12
N PHE A 111 0.57 5.07 -3.38
CA PHE A 111 0.88 4.88 -1.97
C PHE A 111 2.37 4.57 -1.75
N SER A 112 2.91 3.59 -2.48
CA SER A 112 4.34 3.22 -2.37
C SER A 112 5.27 4.34 -2.82
N SER A 113 4.92 5.07 -3.89
CA SER A 113 5.67 6.24 -4.35
C SER A 113 5.64 7.40 -3.35
N ALA A 114 4.50 7.65 -2.73
CA ALA A 114 4.37 8.67 -1.68
C ALA A 114 5.22 8.32 -0.44
N ILE A 115 5.21 7.04 0.00
CA ILE A 115 6.10 6.59 1.09
C ILE A 115 7.56 6.85 0.71
N ALA A 116 8.00 6.43 -0.48
CA ALA A 116 9.37 6.63 -0.95
C ALA A 116 9.77 8.12 -0.96
N SER A 117 8.87 8.99 -1.41
CA SER A 117 9.07 10.44 -1.41
C SER A 117 9.25 11.01 0.00
N GLN A 118 8.44 10.56 0.96
CA GLN A 118 8.53 11.05 2.34
C GLN A 118 9.77 10.54 3.07
N LEU A 119 10.20 9.30 2.79
CA LEU A 119 11.46 8.75 3.28
C LEU A 119 12.66 9.52 2.72
N ALA A 120 12.63 9.87 1.43
CA ALA A 120 13.68 10.70 0.80
C ALA A 120 13.78 12.11 1.41
N LYS A 121 12.69 12.63 2.00
CA LYS A 121 12.67 13.88 2.79
C LYS A 121 13.12 13.69 4.24
N GLY A 122 13.57 12.50 4.63
CA GLY A 122 14.09 12.20 5.97
C GLY A 122 13.04 11.87 7.02
N LYS A 123 11.76 11.64 6.65
CA LYS A 123 10.75 11.21 7.61
C LYS A 123 11.01 9.78 8.08
N SER A 124 10.63 9.46 9.31
CA SER A 124 10.59 8.08 9.81
C SER A 124 9.54 7.25 9.04
N VAL A 125 9.69 5.93 9.03
CA VAL A 125 8.75 5.02 8.32
C VAL A 125 7.30 5.23 8.75
N PRO A 126 6.94 5.32 10.06
CA PRO A 126 5.55 5.57 10.45
C PRO A 126 5.00 6.90 9.92
N LEU A 127 5.77 7.98 10.00
CA LEU A 127 5.35 9.29 9.48
C LEU A 127 5.26 9.33 7.95
N ALA A 128 6.11 8.58 7.26
CA ALA A 128 6.05 8.45 5.80
C ALA A 128 4.78 7.71 5.35
N VAL A 129 4.42 6.62 6.06
CA VAL A 129 3.20 5.84 5.80
C VAL A 129 1.94 6.66 6.11
N GLU A 130 1.91 7.37 7.25
CA GLU A 130 0.80 8.26 7.61
C GLU A 130 0.56 9.34 6.55
N SER A 131 1.64 10.01 6.13
CA SER A 131 1.57 11.05 5.09
C SER A 131 1.11 10.48 3.75
N ALA A 132 1.57 9.29 3.38
CA ALA A 132 1.15 8.61 2.16
C ALA A 132 -0.32 8.19 2.22
N LYS A 133 -0.80 7.72 3.39
CA LYS A 133 -2.21 7.38 3.61
C LYS A 133 -3.10 8.60 3.43
N ALA A 134 -2.77 9.72 4.06
CA ALA A 134 -3.51 10.98 3.92
C ALA A 134 -3.56 11.44 2.45
N TYR A 135 -2.42 11.44 1.77
CA TYR A 135 -2.32 11.84 0.36
C TYR A 135 -3.18 10.95 -0.57
N VAL A 136 -3.10 9.64 -0.40
CA VAL A 136 -3.88 8.70 -1.22
C VAL A 136 -5.37 8.81 -0.93
N THR A 137 -5.77 9.00 0.33
CA THR A 137 -7.16 9.21 0.71
C THR A 137 -7.72 10.45 0.02
N MET A 138 -7.04 11.59 0.10
CA MET A 138 -7.40 12.82 -0.62
C MET A 138 -7.50 12.59 -2.13
N ALA A 139 -6.53 11.90 -2.74
CA ALA A 139 -6.53 11.64 -4.18
C ALA A 139 -7.68 10.72 -4.63
N ILE A 140 -8.17 9.83 -3.76
CA ILE A 140 -9.35 9.00 -4.00
C ILE A 140 -10.64 9.82 -3.81
N GLU A 141 -10.75 10.60 -2.74
CA GLU A 141 -11.92 11.47 -2.45
C GLU A 141 -12.24 12.40 -3.62
N HIS A 142 -11.20 12.95 -4.22
CA HIS A 142 -11.29 13.86 -5.36
C HIS A 142 -11.02 13.19 -6.71
N SER A 143 -11.19 11.87 -6.79
CA SER A 143 -10.92 11.10 -7.99
C SER A 143 -11.70 11.57 -9.22
N LEU A 144 -11.11 11.37 -10.41
CA LEU A 144 -11.66 11.87 -11.66
C LEU A 144 -12.55 10.82 -12.34
N ALA A 145 -13.79 11.18 -12.63
CA ALA A 145 -14.72 10.33 -13.37
C ALA A 145 -14.45 10.40 -14.87
N ILE A 146 -13.34 9.80 -15.32
CA ILE A 146 -12.90 9.79 -16.72
C ILE A 146 -13.11 8.40 -17.31
N GLY A 147 -13.80 8.34 -18.44
CA GLY A 147 -14.05 7.10 -19.17
C GLY A 147 -15.10 6.20 -18.51
N LYS A 148 -15.18 4.94 -18.97
CA LYS A 148 -16.18 3.95 -18.53
C LYS A 148 -15.66 2.90 -17.58
N GLY A 149 -14.35 2.79 -17.41
CA GLY A 149 -13.70 1.81 -16.55
C GLY A 149 -13.41 2.35 -15.15
N CYS A 150 -12.40 1.78 -14.51
CA CYS A 150 -11.86 2.24 -13.24
C CYS A 150 -11.08 3.54 -13.48
N GLY A 151 -11.63 4.68 -13.05
CA GLY A 151 -11.02 5.99 -13.24
C GLY A 151 -9.78 6.19 -12.36
N PRO A 152 -8.93 7.18 -12.69
CA PRO A 152 -7.73 7.50 -11.93
C PRO A 152 -8.04 8.28 -10.66
N THR A 153 -7.15 8.19 -9.68
CA THR A 153 -7.09 9.10 -8.54
C THR A 153 -6.59 10.48 -8.96
N HIS A 154 -6.90 11.53 -8.18
CA HIS A 154 -6.53 12.90 -8.52
C HIS A 154 -5.23 13.34 -7.82
N HIS A 155 -4.08 13.10 -8.47
CA HIS A 155 -2.76 13.38 -7.90
C HIS A 155 -2.46 14.85 -7.63
N PHE A 156 -3.08 15.76 -8.38
CA PHE A 156 -2.78 17.19 -8.36
C PHE A 156 -3.88 18.03 -7.71
N TYR A 157 -4.80 17.41 -6.97
CA TYR A 157 -5.94 18.12 -6.37
C TYR A 157 -5.49 19.29 -5.51
N GLU A 158 -4.58 19.06 -4.54
CA GLU A 158 -4.04 20.11 -3.67
C GLU A 158 -3.36 21.22 -4.45
N LEU A 159 -2.59 20.88 -5.49
CA LEU A 159 -1.93 21.84 -6.35
C LEU A 159 -2.93 22.74 -7.08
N TYR A 160 -4.03 22.17 -7.57
CA TYR A 160 -5.07 22.96 -8.25
C TYR A 160 -5.88 23.83 -7.30
N GLN A 161 -6.04 23.41 -6.02
CA GLN A 161 -6.75 24.20 -5.03
C GLN A 161 -5.91 25.32 -4.43
N HIS A 162 -4.65 25.08 -4.16
CA HIS A 162 -3.81 25.96 -3.34
C HIS A 162 -2.56 26.49 -4.05
N GLY A 163 -2.28 26.04 -5.28
CA GLY A 163 -1.04 26.36 -5.99
C GLY A 163 0.18 25.64 -5.37
N LEU A 164 1.37 25.99 -5.87
CA LEU A 164 2.62 25.50 -5.26
C LEU A 164 2.81 26.23 -3.93
N SER A 165 2.88 25.49 -2.83
CA SER A 165 3.34 26.05 -1.55
C SER A 165 4.75 26.62 -1.77
N LYS A 166 4.94 27.88 -1.45
CA LYS A 166 6.29 28.44 -1.33
C LYS A 166 6.87 27.88 -0.02
N GLU A 167 7.80 26.95 -0.14
CA GLU A 167 8.67 26.57 0.98
C GLU A 167 9.57 27.72 1.38
#